data_11252fd37e8baa1aaa62bf07d742d07f
#
_entry.id   11252fd37e8baa1aaa62bf07d742d07f
#
_cell.length_a   1.000
_cell.length_b   1.000
_cell.length_c   1.000
_cell.angle_alpha   90.00
_cell.angle_beta   90.00
_cell.angle_gamma   90.00
#
_symmetry.space_group_name_H-M   'P 1'
#
loop_
_entity.id
_entity.type
_entity.pdbx_description
1 polymer ?
#
loop_
_entity_poly.entity_id
_entity_poly.type
_entity_poly.pdbx_seq_one_letter_code
_entity_poly.pdbx_strand_id
1 'polypeptide(L)'
;TQMKTMGTMFDWEREAISASPEYYKWTEWFFIQLYKQGLAYRKMSAVDWCPKCNTTLAREQVWGDDRHCERCGTPVIKKNLDQWFFKATQYADELLNFDGIDWPERVKTLQTNWIDRSEGASVVFKTEIGNHDVEIFTTRPDTLWGATFMVFSPEHPLVSEITTPENKAV
;
A
#
# COMPACT_ATOMS: atom_id res chain seq x y z
N THR A 1 -31.34 14.86 -8.97
CA THR A 1 -32.81 15.03 -9.07
C THR A 1 -33.42 15.33 -7.70
N GLN A 2 -33.14 14.54 -6.65
CA GLN A 2 -33.69 14.74 -5.28
C GLN A 2 -33.29 16.11 -4.68
N MET A 3 -32.02 16.51 -4.83
CA MET A 3 -31.56 17.82 -4.34
C MET A 3 -32.27 18.99 -5.03
N LYS A 4 -32.56 18.88 -6.34
CA LYS A 4 -33.38 19.87 -7.06
C LYS A 4 -34.79 19.98 -6.47
N THR A 5 -35.40 18.82 -6.15
CA THR A 5 -36.75 18.78 -5.55
C THR A 5 -36.76 19.39 -4.14
N MET A 6 -35.66 19.30 -3.39
CA MET A 6 -35.51 19.93 -2.06
C MET A 6 -35.34 21.46 -2.11
N GLY A 7 -35.21 22.05 -3.31
CA GLY A 7 -35.05 23.51 -3.47
C GLY A 7 -33.67 24.02 -3.07
N THR A 8 -32.63 23.18 -3.07
CA THR A 8 -31.27 23.60 -2.76
C THR A 8 -30.72 24.55 -3.83
N MET A 9 -30.12 25.65 -3.39
CA MET A 9 -29.55 26.67 -4.26
C MET A 9 -28.16 26.30 -4.74
N PHE A 10 -28.09 25.45 -5.77
CA PHE A 10 -26.87 25.15 -6.50
C PHE A 10 -26.96 25.65 -7.93
N ASP A 11 -25.82 25.97 -8.52
CA ASP A 11 -25.70 26.21 -9.97
C ASP A 11 -25.71 24.87 -10.72
N TRP A 12 -26.92 24.44 -11.08
CA TRP A 12 -27.14 23.13 -11.76
C TRP A 12 -26.59 23.06 -13.18
N GLU A 13 -26.16 24.19 -13.77
CA GLU A 13 -25.51 24.22 -15.07
C GLU A 13 -24.01 23.87 -14.96
N ARG A 14 -23.47 23.98 -13.77
CA ARG A 14 -22.08 23.62 -13.45
C ARG A 14 -21.94 22.28 -12.75
N GLU A 15 -22.79 21.34 -13.09
CA GLU A 15 -22.72 20.00 -12.53
C GLU A 15 -21.47 19.27 -13.05
N ALA A 16 -20.64 18.77 -12.13
CA ALA A 16 -19.48 17.95 -12.43
C ALA A 16 -19.77 16.49 -12.09
N ILE A 17 -19.82 15.63 -13.10
CA ILE A 17 -20.06 14.20 -12.95
C ILE A 17 -18.75 13.48 -13.23
N SER A 18 -18.07 13.00 -12.19
CA SER A 18 -16.75 12.35 -12.33
C SER A 18 -16.77 11.07 -13.17
N ALA A 19 -17.94 10.44 -13.33
CA ALA A 19 -18.11 9.24 -14.15
C ALA A 19 -18.42 9.54 -15.62
N SER A 20 -18.57 10.82 -16.02
CA SER A 20 -18.80 11.19 -17.41
C SER A 20 -17.52 11.21 -18.24
N PRO A 21 -17.55 10.84 -19.53
CA PRO A 21 -16.37 10.85 -20.39
C PRO A 21 -15.69 12.23 -20.48
N GLU A 22 -16.48 13.30 -20.47
CA GLU A 22 -15.97 14.67 -20.51
C GLU A 22 -15.15 15.02 -19.26
N TYR A 23 -15.44 14.38 -18.13
CA TYR A 23 -14.72 14.59 -16.89
C TYR A 23 -13.52 13.61 -16.76
N TYR A 24 -13.75 12.30 -16.86
CA TYR A 24 -12.69 11.32 -16.57
C TYR A 24 -11.57 11.32 -17.64
N LYS A 25 -11.78 11.83 -18.84
CA LYS A 25 -10.71 12.01 -19.83
C LYS A 25 -9.51 12.79 -19.27
N TRP A 26 -9.75 13.71 -18.33
CA TRP A 26 -8.68 14.48 -17.70
C TRP A 26 -7.91 13.65 -16.67
N THR A 27 -8.58 12.74 -15.98
CA THR A 27 -7.94 11.75 -15.09
C THR A 27 -7.06 10.80 -15.91
N GLU A 28 -7.56 10.32 -17.05
CA GLU A 28 -6.79 9.48 -17.99
C GLU A 28 -5.61 10.22 -18.58
N TRP A 29 -5.81 11.48 -19.00
CA TRP A 29 -4.73 12.33 -19.50
C TRP A 29 -3.63 12.51 -18.44
N PHE A 30 -4.00 12.78 -17.19
CA PHE A 30 -3.07 12.94 -16.09
C PHE A 30 -2.28 11.65 -15.82
N PHE A 31 -2.95 10.51 -15.81
CA PHE A 31 -2.30 9.21 -15.71
C PHE A 31 -1.27 9.00 -16.81
N ILE A 32 -1.62 9.35 -18.07
CA ILE A 32 -0.71 9.24 -19.21
C ILE A 32 0.52 10.14 -19.05
N GLN A 33 0.36 11.35 -18.46
CA GLN A 33 1.52 12.21 -18.17
C GLN A 33 2.45 11.57 -17.14
N LEU A 34 1.91 11.01 -16.07
CA LEU A 34 2.69 10.28 -15.05
C LEU A 34 3.41 9.08 -15.67
N TYR A 35 2.74 8.33 -16.53
CA TYR A 35 3.33 7.19 -17.23
C TYR A 35 4.48 7.61 -18.15
N LYS A 36 4.30 8.66 -18.96
CA LYS A 36 5.33 9.21 -19.87
C LYS A 36 6.57 9.69 -19.11
N GLN A 37 6.41 10.17 -17.88
CA GLN A 37 7.50 10.59 -17.00
C GLN A 37 8.12 9.42 -16.21
N GLY A 38 7.65 8.19 -16.41
CA GLY A 38 8.13 7.01 -15.70
C GLY A 38 7.72 6.96 -14.22
N LEU A 39 6.76 7.78 -13.81
CA LEU A 39 6.22 7.84 -12.45
C LEU A 39 5.14 6.77 -12.21
N ALA A 40 4.47 6.31 -13.26
CA ALA A 40 3.54 5.18 -13.21
C ALA A 40 4.21 3.93 -13.82
N TYR A 41 4.11 2.79 -13.14
CA TYR A 41 4.70 1.53 -13.57
C TYR A 41 3.83 0.35 -13.14
N ARG A 42 4.08 -0.82 -13.74
CA ARG A 42 3.39 -2.06 -13.39
C ARG A 42 4.32 -3.02 -12.68
N LYS A 43 3.79 -3.75 -11.70
CA LYS A 43 4.45 -4.90 -11.09
C LYS A 43 3.44 -5.89 -10.52
N MET A 44 3.86 -7.14 -10.40
CA MET A 44 3.12 -8.15 -9.64
C MET A 44 3.08 -7.78 -8.17
N SER A 45 1.89 -7.81 -7.59
CA SER A 45 1.69 -7.55 -6.16
C SER A 45 0.55 -8.39 -5.61
N ALA A 46 0.71 -8.84 -4.39
CA ALA A 46 -0.36 -9.49 -3.65
C ALA A 46 -1.44 -8.47 -3.27
N VAL A 47 -2.66 -8.75 -3.66
CA VAL A 47 -3.85 -7.94 -3.36
C VAL A 47 -4.88 -8.77 -2.62
N ASP A 48 -5.72 -8.10 -1.85
CA ASP A 48 -6.90 -8.72 -1.28
C ASP A 48 -7.94 -8.94 -2.38
N TRP A 49 -8.40 -10.18 -2.52
CA TRP A 49 -9.30 -10.60 -3.57
C TRP A 49 -10.54 -11.27 -3.00
N CYS A 50 -11.70 -10.80 -3.41
CA CYS A 50 -12.96 -11.48 -3.13
C CYS A 50 -13.34 -12.42 -4.29
N PRO A 51 -13.32 -13.75 -4.10
CA PRO A 51 -13.64 -14.69 -5.17
C PRO A 51 -15.11 -14.62 -5.63
N LYS A 52 -16.03 -14.26 -4.73
CA LYS A 52 -17.46 -14.13 -5.07
C LYS A 52 -17.76 -12.84 -5.83
N CYS A 53 -17.23 -11.70 -5.38
CA CYS A 53 -17.40 -10.42 -6.09
C CYS A 53 -16.49 -10.30 -7.32
N ASN A 54 -15.52 -11.20 -7.46
CA ASN A 54 -14.52 -11.24 -8.54
C ASN A 54 -13.80 -9.89 -8.72
N THR A 55 -13.34 -9.29 -7.60
CA THR A 55 -12.70 -7.98 -7.59
C THR A 55 -11.62 -7.89 -6.52
N THR A 56 -10.69 -6.97 -6.72
CA THR A 56 -9.74 -6.54 -5.70
C THR A 56 -10.45 -5.70 -4.62
N LEU A 57 -9.95 -5.78 -3.41
CA LEU A 57 -10.46 -5.02 -2.27
C LEU A 57 -9.37 -4.12 -1.71
N ALA A 58 -9.75 -2.90 -1.34
CA ALA A 58 -8.92 -2.05 -0.51
C ALA A 58 -8.90 -2.58 0.94
N ARG A 59 -7.92 -2.16 1.71
CA ARG A 59 -7.76 -2.61 3.10
C ARG A 59 -9.01 -2.37 3.95
N GLU A 60 -9.67 -1.24 3.74
CA GLU A 60 -10.87 -0.81 4.45
C GLU A 60 -12.10 -1.65 4.11
N GLN A 61 -12.07 -2.40 3.00
CA GLN A 61 -13.15 -3.26 2.53
C GLN A 61 -13.01 -4.72 3.01
N VAL A 62 -11.95 -5.00 3.78
CA VAL A 62 -11.71 -6.32 4.40
C VAL A 62 -12.00 -6.20 5.89
N TRP A 63 -13.10 -6.82 6.34
CA TRP A 63 -13.60 -6.69 7.69
C TRP A 63 -13.34 -7.93 8.55
N GLY A 64 -13.27 -7.70 9.85
CA GLY A 64 -13.13 -8.74 10.87
C GLY A 64 -11.75 -9.39 10.91
N ASP A 65 -11.48 -10.09 12.00
CA ASP A 65 -10.25 -10.86 12.19
C ASP A 65 -10.17 -12.04 11.22
N ASP A 66 -11.32 -12.55 10.79
CA ASP A 66 -11.51 -13.60 9.79
C ASP A 66 -11.39 -13.10 8.33
N ARG A 67 -11.12 -11.79 8.15
CA ARG A 67 -10.86 -11.17 6.85
C ARG A 67 -11.92 -11.46 5.79
N HIS A 68 -13.12 -10.95 5.96
CA HIS A 68 -14.21 -11.14 5.01
C HIS A 68 -14.53 -9.86 4.20
N CYS A 69 -15.12 -10.05 3.02
CA CYS A 69 -15.52 -8.95 2.13
C CYS A 69 -16.69 -8.15 2.72
N GLU A 70 -16.59 -6.83 2.80
CA GLU A 70 -17.63 -5.92 3.30
C GLU A 70 -18.98 -6.08 2.58
N ARG A 71 -18.96 -6.45 1.27
CA ARG A 71 -20.17 -6.52 0.44
C ARG A 71 -20.90 -7.84 0.54
N CYS A 72 -20.19 -8.96 0.64
CA CYS A 72 -20.79 -10.27 0.49
C CYS A 72 -20.45 -11.26 1.59
N GLY A 73 -19.63 -10.88 2.57
CA GLY A 73 -19.23 -11.72 3.71
C GLY A 73 -18.35 -12.93 3.34
N THR A 74 -17.90 -13.03 2.08
CA THR A 74 -17.04 -14.15 1.65
C THR A 74 -15.62 -13.94 2.17
N PRO A 75 -14.93 -15.00 2.67
CA PRO A 75 -13.53 -14.91 3.06
C PRO A 75 -12.66 -14.37 1.91
N VAL A 76 -11.79 -13.43 2.24
CA VAL A 76 -10.88 -12.76 1.32
C VAL A 76 -9.59 -13.57 1.22
N ILE A 77 -9.09 -13.76 0.00
CA ILE A 77 -7.82 -14.44 -0.27
C ILE A 77 -6.77 -13.47 -0.79
N LYS A 78 -5.50 -13.80 -0.61
CA LYS A 78 -4.41 -13.10 -1.30
C LYS A 78 -4.24 -13.65 -2.71
N LYS A 79 -4.17 -12.75 -3.69
CA LYS A 79 -3.95 -13.10 -5.09
C LYS A 79 -2.89 -12.19 -5.70
N ASN A 80 -1.90 -12.77 -6.36
CA ASN A 80 -0.91 -11.99 -7.09
C ASN A 80 -1.48 -11.54 -8.42
N LEU A 81 -1.53 -10.23 -8.61
CA LEU A 81 -1.99 -9.59 -9.83
C LEU A 81 -0.99 -8.53 -10.29
N ASP A 82 -0.95 -8.31 -11.60
CA ASP A 82 -0.19 -7.22 -12.19
C ASP A 82 -0.96 -5.91 -11.98
N GLN A 83 -0.38 -5.02 -11.17
CA GLN A 83 -1.01 -3.78 -10.71
C GLN A 83 -0.22 -2.55 -11.12
N TRP A 84 -0.93 -1.42 -11.27
CA TRP A 84 -0.32 -0.13 -11.44
C TRP A 84 0.14 0.46 -10.10
N PHE A 85 1.31 1.06 -10.12
CA PHE A 85 1.91 1.77 -8.99
C PHE A 85 2.42 3.14 -9.42
N PHE A 86 2.38 4.09 -8.50
CA PHE A 86 3.04 5.37 -8.64
C PHE A 86 4.29 5.41 -7.75
N LYS A 87 5.36 6.03 -8.27
CA LYS A 87 6.61 6.23 -7.51
C LYS A 87 6.50 7.39 -6.53
N ALA A 88 5.44 7.41 -5.72
CA ALA A 88 5.17 8.50 -4.77
C ALA A 88 6.29 8.67 -3.73
N THR A 89 6.92 7.56 -3.32
CA THR A 89 7.97 7.57 -2.30
C THR A 89 9.25 8.30 -2.71
N GLN A 90 9.50 8.49 -4.02
CA GLN A 90 10.65 9.27 -4.46
C GLN A 90 10.56 10.76 -4.11
N TYR A 91 9.35 11.24 -3.80
CA TYR A 91 9.08 12.62 -3.38
C TYR A 91 8.95 12.78 -1.86
N ALA A 92 9.25 11.73 -1.09
CA ALA A 92 9.04 11.73 0.36
C ALA A 92 9.81 12.87 1.05
N ASP A 93 11.07 13.08 0.68
CA ASP A 93 11.90 14.17 1.25
C ASP A 93 11.39 15.56 0.83
N GLU A 94 10.95 15.73 -0.41
CA GLU A 94 10.35 16.99 -0.89
C GLU A 94 9.05 17.31 -0.16
N LEU A 95 8.25 16.31 0.16
CA LEU A 95 6.98 16.44 0.87
C LEU A 95 7.17 16.80 2.36
N LEU A 96 8.38 16.71 2.90
CA LEU A 96 8.75 17.17 4.24
C LEU A 96 9.27 18.62 4.25
N ASN A 97 9.49 19.22 3.08
CA ASN A 97 9.85 20.62 2.96
C ASN A 97 8.59 21.48 2.90
N PHE A 98 8.38 22.31 3.90
CA PHE A 98 7.24 23.23 4.00
C PHE A 98 7.59 24.68 3.67
N ASP A 99 8.78 24.94 3.10
CA ASP A 99 9.20 26.28 2.73
C ASP A 99 8.25 26.88 1.69
N GLY A 100 7.77 28.09 1.98
CA GLY A 100 6.81 28.78 1.10
C GLY A 100 5.37 28.28 1.16
N ILE A 101 5.06 27.32 2.03
CA ILE A 101 3.69 26.81 2.25
C ILE A 101 3.17 27.30 3.60
N ASP A 102 2.11 28.12 3.56
CA ASP A 102 1.44 28.61 4.78
C ASP A 102 0.42 27.57 5.28
N TRP A 103 0.93 26.46 5.80
CA TRP A 103 0.12 25.44 6.43
C TRP A 103 0.11 25.56 7.95
N PRO A 104 -1.03 25.29 8.60
CA PRO A 104 -1.08 25.19 10.05
C PRO A 104 -0.12 24.09 10.57
N GLU A 105 0.50 24.31 11.72
CA GLU A 105 1.45 23.36 12.31
C GLU A 105 0.87 21.95 12.49
N ARG A 106 -0.42 21.84 12.79
CA ARG A 106 -1.12 20.55 12.87
C ARG A 106 -1.03 19.77 11.56
N VAL A 107 -1.18 20.44 10.41
CA VAL A 107 -1.12 19.79 9.09
C VAL A 107 0.31 19.34 8.79
N LYS A 108 1.30 20.17 9.07
CA LYS A 108 2.73 19.82 8.91
C LYS A 108 3.09 18.60 9.76
N THR A 109 2.65 18.56 11.01
CA THR A 109 2.86 17.41 11.90
C THR A 109 2.21 16.14 11.37
N LEU A 110 0.96 16.22 10.87
CA LEU A 110 0.27 15.06 10.28
C LEU A 110 1.01 14.56 9.03
N GLN A 111 1.47 15.46 8.17
CA GLN A 111 2.25 15.11 6.97
C GLN A 111 3.56 14.43 7.35
N THR A 112 4.31 14.98 8.31
CA THR A 112 5.57 14.43 8.79
C THR A 112 5.37 13.02 9.36
N ASN A 113 4.36 12.84 10.20
CA ASN A 113 4.05 11.55 10.80
C ASN A 113 3.55 10.52 9.76
N TRP A 114 2.87 10.98 8.71
CA TRP A 114 2.41 10.11 7.63
C TRP A 114 3.57 9.56 6.78
N ILE A 115 4.57 10.41 6.50
CA ILE A 115 5.74 10.01 5.72
C ILE A 115 6.65 9.09 6.55
N ASP A 116 6.74 9.31 7.87
CA ASP A 116 7.43 8.46 8.85
C ASP A 116 8.85 8.10 8.42
N ARG A 117 9.69 9.13 8.16
CA ARG A 117 11.09 8.91 7.80
C ARG A 117 11.83 8.22 8.95
N SER A 118 12.41 7.07 8.66
CA SER A 118 13.25 6.33 9.61
C SER A 118 14.66 6.14 9.05
N GLU A 119 15.65 6.21 9.93
CA GLU A 119 17.05 5.94 9.60
C GLU A 119 17.53 4.72 10.39
N GLY A 120 18.33 3.87 9.74
CA GLY A 120 18.79 2.63 10.34
C GLY A 120 19.87 1.96 9.51
N ALA A 121 20.13 0.70 9.82
CA ALA A 121 21.10 -0.12 9.12
C ALA A 121 20.46 -1.38 8.53
N SER A 122 20.86 -1.72 7.31
CA SER A 122 20.62 -3.03 6.73
C SER A 122 21.73 -3.97 7.16
N VAL A 123 21.35 -5.16 7.63
CA VAL A 123 22.28 -6.21 8.08
C VAL A 123 21.89 -7.53 7.42
N VAL A 124 22.89 -8.23 6.90
CA VAL A 124 22.69 -9.53 6.26
C VAL A 124 23.09 -10.64 7.22
N PHE A 125 22.13 -11.51 7.53
CA PHE A 125 22.37 -12.76 8.23
C PHE A 125 22.44 -13.91 7.23
N LYS A 126 23.21 -14.95 7.57
CA LYS A 126 23.26 -16.19 6.79
C LYS A 126 22.57 -17.30 7.54
N THR A 127 21.74 -18.06 6.83
CA THR A 127 21.15 -19.27 7.39
C THR A 127 22.17 -20.39 7.42
N GLU A 128 22.14 -21.24 8.47
CA GLU A 128 22.99 -22.46 8.53
C GLU A 128 22.57 -23.47 7.46
N ILE A 129 21.26 -23.59 7.21
CA ILE A 129 20.70 -24.46 6.19
C ILE A 129 20.56 -23.68 4.89
N GLY A 130 21.21 -24.14 3.82
CA GLY A 130 21.12 -23.56 2.49
C GLY A 130 21.97 -22.30 2.26
N ASN A 131 22.64 -21.76 3.32
CA ASN A 131 23.47 -20.55 3.26
C ASN A 131 22.81 -19.36 2.55
N HIS A 132 21.51 -19.19 2.77
CA HIS A 132 20.74 -18.07 2.21
C HIS A 132 21.06 -16.77 2.93
N ASP A 133 21.13 -15.69 2.18
CA ASP A 133 21.25 -14.35 2.72
C ASP A 133 19.86 -13.83 3.15
N VAL A 134 19.76 -13.39 4.40
CA VAL A 134 18.57 -12.77 4.98
C VAL A 134 18.91 -11.35 5.35
N GLU A 135 18.46 -10.40 4.55
CA GLU A 135 18.64 -8.99 4.82
C GLU A 135 17.51 -8.51 5.75
N ILE A 136 17.91 -7.85 6.82
CA ILE A 136 16.98 -7.15 7.74
C ILE A 136 17.35 -5.67 7.80
N PHE A 137 16.35 -4.83 8.04
CA PHE A 137 16.52 -3.43 8.38
C PHE A 137 16.17 -3.20 9.85
N THR A 138 17.01 -2.44 10.56
CA THR A 138 16.75 -2.06 11.95
C THR A 138 17.12 -0.60 12.20
N THR A 139 16.28 0.11 12.94
CA THR A 139 16.57 1.44 13.47
C THR A 139 17.45 1.41 14.73
N ARG A 140 17.67 0.22 15.29
CA ARG A 140 18.44 0.00 16.52
C ARG A 140 19.54 -1.06 16.31
N PRO A 141 20.56 -0.77 15.49
CA PRO A 141 21.64 -1.71 15.22
C PRO A 141 22.44 -2.09 16.48
N ASP A 142 22.46 -1.23 17.49
CA ASP A 142 23.06 -1.45 18.79
C ASP A 142 22.47 -2.63 19.58
N THR A 143 21.22 -3.03 19.28
CA THR A 143 20.53 -4.13 19.97
C THR A 143 20.74 -5.49 19.31
N LEU A 144 21.36 -5.56 18.13
CA LEU A 144 21.55 -6.80 17.38
C LEU A 144 22.37 -7.86 18.13
N TRP A 145 23.30 -7.44 18.99
CA TRP A 145 24.11 -8.32 19.81
C TRP A 145 23.31 -9.14 20.84
N GLY A 146 22.09 -8.70 21.14
CA GLY A 146 21.14 -9.42 22.00
C GLY A 146 20.18 -10.32 21.25
N ALA A 147 20.23 -10.37 19.92
CA ALA A 147 19.33 -11.20 19.12
C ALA A 147 19.68 -12.70 19.27
N THR A 148 18.74 -13.50 19.73
CA THR A 148 18.89 -14.94 19.94
C THR A 148 18.04 -15.79 18.99
N PHE A 149 17.11 -15.17 18.27
CA PHE A 149 16.26 -15.83 17.28
C PHE A 149 15.81 -14.84 16.20
N MET A 150 15.32 -15.38 15.10
CA MET A 150 14.73 -14.62 14.01
C MET A 150 13.37 -15.23 13.63
N VAL A 151 12.38 -14.36 13.38
CA VAL A 151 11.03 -14.77 12.96
C VAL A 151 10.80 -14.33 11.53
N PHE A 152 10.33 -15.25 10.70
CA PHE A 152 9.90 -14.98 9.33
C PHE A 152 8.38 -14.85 9.25
N SER A 153 7.89 -14.02 8.33
CA SER A 153 6.50 -14.07 7.91
C SER A 153 6.21 -15.45 7.27
N PRO A 154 5.06 -16.05 7.52
CA PRO A 154 4.69 -17.34 6.89
C PRO A 154 4.76 -17.31 5.35
N GLU A 155 4.51 -16.15 4.75
CA GLU A 155 4.56 -15.97 3.29
C GLU A 155 5.98 -15.74 2.74
N HIS A 156 6.99 -15.67 3.59
CA HIS A 156 8.36 -15.42 3.14
C HIS A 156 8.88 -16.59 2.27
N PRO A 157 9.47 -16.32 1.10
CA PRO A 157 9.89 -17.39 0.17
C PRO A 157 10.80 -18.45 0.79
N LEU A 158 11.68 -18.05 1.69
CA LEU A 158 12.62 -18.98 2.36
C LEU A 158 11.94 -19.94 3.34
N VAL A 159 10.72 -19.65 3.82
CA VAL A 159 10.05 -20.52 4.80
C VAL A 159 9.87 -21.93 4.26
N SER A 160 9.46 -22.07 3.00
CA SER A 160 9.29 -23.39 2.36
C SER A 160 10.59 -24.16 2.20
N GLU A 161 11.73 -23.48 2.11
CA GLU A 161 13.06 -24.07 1.90
C GLU A 161 13.73 -24.46 3.22
N ILE A 162 13.61 -23.63 4.25
CA ILE A 162 14.27 -23.85 5.55
C ILE A 162 13.42 -24.67 6.54
N THR A 163 12.10 -24.83 6.27
CA THR A 163 11.22 -25.63 7.12
C THR A 163 11.60 -27.10 7.04
N THR A 164 11.88 -27.70 8.21
CA THR A 164 12.18 -29.14 8.29
C THR A 164 10.96 -29.97 7.92
N PRO A 165 11.15 -31.22 7.40
CA PRO A 165 10.03 -32.07 7.00
C PRO A 165 9.01 -32.33 8.13
N GLU A 166 9.48 -32.35 9.36
CA GLU A 166 8.64 -32.56 10.57
C GLU A 166 7.66 -31.40 10.83
N ASN A 167 8.04 -30.19 10.44
CA ASN A 167 7.26 -28.95 10.66
C ASN A 167 6.50 -28.47 9.43
N LYS A 168 6.53 -29.20 8.30
CA LYS A 168 5.79 -28.84 7.08
C LYS A 168 4.29 -29.01 7.17
N ALA A 169 3.78 -29.71 8.18
CA ALA A 169 2.35 -29.96 8.38
C ALA A 169 1.68 -28.92 9.31
N VAL A 170 2.41 -27.97 9.80
CA VAL A 170 1.94 -26.83 10.59
C VAL A 170 1.83 -25.60 9.72
#